data_d65681a4d0885ca69fff003a21a798a8
#
_entry.id   d65681a4d0885ca69fff003a21a798a8
#
_cell.length_a   1.000
_cell.length_b   1.000
_cell.length_c   1.000
_cell.angle_alpha   90.00
_cell.angle_beta   90.00
_cell.angle_gamma   90.00
#
_symmetry.space_group_name_H-M   'P 1'
#
loop_
_entity.id
_entity.type
_entity.pdbx_description
1 polymer ?
#
loop_
_entity_poly.entity_id
_entity_poly.type
_entity_poly.pdbx_seq_one_letter_code
_entity_poly.pdbx_strand_id
1 'polypeptide(L)'
;MEKLVPDDFEVPERLEHERFRLRMLSVDDVVKDFEAINSVVDHEGRPEPAFVPTVKENLVDLGWHQKEFQLRRSFAYTVVALDESRVLGCVYLYPSNTHDVRVEMWVRREAWEDGLDPVLEATVRSWLEREWPFASADYGARGN
;
A
#
# COMPACT_ATOMS: atom_id res chain seq x y z
N MET A 1 18.47 10.32 -6.31
CA MET A 1 17.05 10.46 -5.99
C MET A 1 16.88 10.69 -4.50
N GLU A 2 16.04 11.64 -4.16
CA GLU A 2 15.88 12.02 -2.76
C GLU A 2 15.11 10.97 -1.96
N LYS A 3 15.47 10.86 -0.68
CA LYS A 3 14.72 10.04 0.25
C LYS A 3 13.41 10.73 0.61
N LEU A 4 12.37 9.94 0.83
CA LEU A 4 11.04 10.45 1.15
C LEU A 4 10.94 10.96 2.60
N VAL A 5 11.78 10.43 3.48
CA VAL A 5 11.77 10.76 4.92
C VAL A 5 13.17 11.12 5.40
N PRO A 6 13.29 11.89 6.49
CA PRO A 6 14.61 12.21 7.08
C PRO A 6 15.38 10.94 7.49
N ASP A 7 16.71 11.04 7.49
CA ASP A 7 17.58 9.91 7.83
C ASP A 7 17.38 9.41 9.26
N ASP A 8 16.95 10.27 10.17
CA ASP A 8 16.73 9.91 11.57
C ASP A 8 15.32 9.40 11.87
N PHE A 9 14.43 9.36 10.83
CA PHE A 9 13.10 8.80 11.01
C PHE A 9 13.16 7.28 10.92
N GLU A 10 12.64 6.62 11.94
CA GLU A 10 12.55 5.17 11.95
C GLU A 10 11.28 4.73 11.23
N VAL A 11 11.45 4.15 10.04
CA VAL A 11 10.32 3.74 9.19
C VAL A 11 9.65 2.50 9.78
N PRO A 12 8.34 2.55 10.09
CA PRO A 12 7.65 1.37 10.58
C PRO A 12 7.63 0.25 9.54
N GLU A 13 7.92 -0.96 9.95
CA GLU A 13 7.85 -2.12 9.06
C GLU A 13 6.45 -2.73 9.04
N ARG A 14 5.61 -2.42 10.03
CA ARG A 14 4.24 -2.94 10.11
C ARG A 14 3.31 -2.02 10.88
N LEU A 15 2.02 -2.21 10.63
CA LEU A 15 0.93 -1.59 11.37
C LEU A 15 -0.10 -2.66 11.66
N GLU A 16 -0.40 -2.90 12.94
CA GLU A 16 -1.41 -3.88 13.34
C GLU A 16 -2.78 -3.22 13.47
N HIS A 17 -3.81 -3.87 12.92
CA HIS A 17 -5.20 -3.50 13.07
C HIS A 17 -5.98 -4.75 13.47
N GLU A 18 -7.15 -4.59 14.07
CA GLU A 18 -7.94 -5.75 14.51
C GLU A 18 -8.45 -6.62 13.36
N ARG A 19 -8.54 -6.07 12.15
CA ARG A 19 -9.07 -6.78 10.97
C ARG A 19 -8.00 -7.17 9.95
N PHE A 20 -6.82 -6.53 10.00
CA PHE A 20 -5.76 -6.75 9.01
C PHE A 20 -4.42 -6.31 9.58
N ARG A 21 -3.39 -6.57 8.81
CA ARG A 21 -2.03 -6.09 9.11
C ARG A 21 -1.46 -5.46 7.85
N LEU A 22 -0.84 -4.29 8.00
CA LEU A 22 0.07 -3.75 6.98
C LEU A 22 1.47 -4.19 7.36
N ARG A 23 2.24 -4.64 6.39
CA ARG A 23 3.66 -4.90 6.60
C ARG A 23 4.43 -4.62 5.32
N MET A 24 5.73 -4.38 5.45
CA MET A 24 6.59 -4.11 4.30
C MET A 24 6.37 -5.19 3.23
N LEU A 25 6.08 -4.73 2.01
CA LEU A 25 5.88 -5.62 0.86
C LEU A 25 7.21 -6.29 0.52
N SER A 26 7.17 -7.59 0.27
CA SER A 26 8.34 -8.41 0.00
C SER A 26 8.13 -9.25 -1.26
N VAL A 27 9.23 -9.64 -1.91
CA VAL A 27 9.18 -10.58 -3.03
C VAL A 27 8.56 -11.92 -2.64
N ASP A 28 8.60 -12.27 -1.35
CA ASP A 28 7.98 -13.49 -0.84
C ASP A 28 6.45 -13.48 -0.96
N ASP A 29 5.86 -12.30 -1.18
CA ASP A 29 4.41 -12.16 -1.31
C ASP A 29 3.90 -12.43 -2.72
N VAL A 30 4.77 -12.80 -3.67
CA VAL A 30 4.43 -12.80 -5.10
C VAL A 30 3.22 -13.64 -5.44
N VAL A 31 3.06 -14.82 -4.85
CA VAL A 31 1.93 -15.72 -5.19
C VAL A 31 0.61 -15.12 -4.70
N LYS A 32 0.57 -14.71 -3.44
CA LYS A 32 -0.64 -14.14 -2.83
C LYS A 32 -0.97 -12.78 -3.43
N ASP A 33 0.04 -11.99 -3.76
CA ASP A 33 -0.14 -10.68 -4.40
C ASP A 33 -0.69 -10.85 -5.81
N PHE A 34 -0.12 -11.79 -6.59
CA PHE A 34 -0.58 -12.06 -7.96
C PHE A 34 -2.04 -12.51 -7.97
N GLU A 35 -2.45 -13.31 -7.01
CA GLU A 35 -3.85 -13.72 -6.87
C GLU A 35 -4.74 -12.51 -6.58
N ALA A 36 -4.30 -11.61 -5.71
CA ALA A 36 -5.08 -10.43 -5.33
C ALA A 36 -5.22 -9.41 -6.46
N ILE A 37 -4.18 -9.16 -7.24
CA ILE A 37 -4.21 -8.12 -8.27
C ILE A 37 -5.16 -8.44 -9.43
N ASN A 38 -5.63 -9.67 -9.53
CA ASN A 38 -6.61 -10.05 -10.54
C ASN A 38 -8.03 -9.54 -10.23
N SER A 39 -8.25 -8.99 -9.03
CA SER A 39 -9.56 -8.50 -8.63
C SER A 39 -9.51 -7.12 -7.97
N VAL A 40 -8.55 -6.29 -8.36
CA VAL A 40 -8.41 -4.92 -7.84
C VAL A 40 -9.63 -4.08 -8.20
N VAL A 41 -10.14 -3.32 -7.25
CA VAL A 41 -11.20 -2.35 -7.46
C VAL A 41 -10.75 -0.98 -6.95
N ASP A 42 -11.37 0.10 -7.47
CA ASP A 42 -11.14 1.44 -6.96
C ASP A 42 -11.94 1.65 -5.65
N HIS A 43 -11.82 2.84 -5.04
CA HIS A 43 -12.49 3.11 -3.77
C HIS A 43 -14.03 3.11 -3.89
N GLU A 44 -14.57 3.19 -5.10
CA GLU A 44 -16.01 3.09 -5.36
C GLU A 44 -16.43 1.66 -5.74
N GLY A 45 -15.49 0.73 -5.72
CA GLY A 45 -15.76 -0.69 -6.02
C GLY A 45 -15.79 -1.02 -7.50
N ARG A 46 -15.36 -0.09 -8.36
CA ARG A 46 -15.31 -0.35 -9.80
C ARG A 46 -14.04 -1.12 -10.14
N PRO A 47 -14.13 -2.12 -11.03
CA PRO A 47 -12.92 -2.82 -11.46
C PRO A 47 -11.92 -1.83 -12.05
N GLU A 48 -10.67 -1.93 -11.61
CA GLU A 48 -9.59 -1.22 -12.26
C GLU A 48 -9.30 -1.92 -13.58
N PRO A 49 -9.18 -1.18 -14.70
CA PRO A 49 -8.73 -1.77 -15.96
C PRO A 49 -7.27 -2.12 -15.81
N ALA A 50 -7.00 -3.20 -15.13
CA ALA A 50 -5.67 -3.53 -14.70
C ALA A 50 -4.86 -4.15 -15.83
N PHE A 51 -3.66 -3.66 -16.00
CA PHE A 51 -2.60 -4.48 -16.53
C PHE A 51 -2.44 -5.65 -15.55
N VAL A 52 -2.73 -6.86 -16.00
CA VAL A 52 -2.53 -8.06 -15.19
C VAL A 52 -1.23 -8.68 -15.66
N PRO A 53 -0.12 -8.48 -14.92
CA PRO A 53 1.17 -9.00 -15.35
C PRO A 53 1.24 -10.52 -15.19
N THR A 54 2.28 -11.11 -15.76
CA THR A 54 2.63 -12.50 -15.46
C THR A 54 3.20 -12.57 -14.04
N VAL A 55 3.25 -13.77 -13.49
CA VAL A 55 3.88 -13.98 -12.16
C VAL A 55 5.32 -13.43 -12.16
N LYS A 56 6.05 -13.64 -13.24
CA LYS A 56 7.42 -13.14 -13.34
C LYS A 56 7.47 -11.62 -13.33
N GLU A 57 6.61 -10.95 -14.08
CA GLU A 57 6.54 -9.49 -14.10
C GLU A 57 6.13 -8.95 -12.74
N ASN A 58 5.21 -9.63 -12.07
CA ASN A 58 4.80 -9.23 -10.72
C ASN A 58 5.96 -9.39 -9.73
N LEU A 59 6.74 -10.44 -9.86
CA LEU A 59 7.92 -10.63 -9.01
C LEU A 59 8.92 -9.49 -9.19
N VAL A 60 9.16 -9.07 -10.42
CA VAL A 60 10.06 -7.93 -10.71
C VAL A 60 9.51 -6.65 -10.08
N ASP A 61 8.19 -6.43 -10.20
CA ASP A 61 7.55 -5.25 -9.61
C ASP A 61 7.69 -5.25 -8.07
N LEU A 62 7.45 -6.38 -7.43
CA LEU A 62 7.62 -6.48 -5.98
C LEU A 62 9.08 -6.24 -5.57
N GLY A 63 10.02 -6.74 -6.36
CA GLY A 63 11.46 -6.50 -6.12
C GLY A 63 11.81 -5.02 -6.22
N TRP A 64 11.21 -4.30 -7.16
CA TRP A 64 11.39 -2.85 -7.27
C TRP A 64 10.87 -2.14 -6.02
N HIS A 65 9.67 -2.46 -5.58
CA HIS A 65 9.08 -1.86 -4.38
C HIS A 65 9.92 -2.15 -3.13
N GLN A 66 10.40 -3.38 -2.99
CA GLN A 66 11.24 -3.76 -1.85
C GLN A 66 12.55 -2.97 -1.85
N LYS A 67 13.17 -2.81 -3.01
CA LYS A 67 14.40 -2.02 -3.15
C LYS A 67 14.14 -0.56 -2.79
N GLU A 68 13.07 0.03 -3.30
CA GLU A 68 12.74 1.43 -3.02
C GLU A 68 12.46 1.66 -1.54
N PHE A 69 11.85 0.69 -0.86
CA PHE A 69 11.63 0.75 0.58
C PHE A 69 12.97 0.78 1.32
N GLN A 70 13.88 -0.12 0.96
CA GLN A 70 15.21 -0.19 1.58
C GLN A 70 16.03 1.08 1.34
N LEU A 71 15.86 1.70 0.20
CA LEU A 71 16.55 2.96 -0.15
C LEU A 71 15.81 4.20 0.39
N ARG A 72 14.68 4.02 1.07
CA ARG A 72 13.89 5.08 1.71
C ARG A 72 13.34 6.10 0.71
N ARG A 73 13.08 5.68 -0.53
CA ARG A 73 12.59 6.56 -1.59
C ARG A 73 11.09 6.46 -1.80
N SER A 74 10.51 5.29 -1.55
CA SER A 74 9.07 5.08 -1.49
C SER A 74 8.81 3.85 -0.64
N PHE A 75 7.59 3.76 -0.10
CA PHE A 75 7.27 2.69 0.85
C PHE A 75 5.99 1.99 0.41
N ALA A 76 6.08 0.69 0.15
CA ALA A 76 4.92 -0.13 -0.18
C ALA A 76 4.64 -1.10 0.97
N TYR A 77 3.40 -1.11 1.42
CA TYR A 77 2.93 -2.01 2.48
C TYR A 77 1.85 -2.91 1.91
N THR A 78 2.06 -4.22 2.02
CA THR A 78 1.00 -5.17 1.68
C THR A 78 0.01 -5.22 2.84
N VAL A 79 -1.28 -5.31 2.50
CA VAL A 79 -2.36 -5.46 3.49
C VAL A 79 -2.73 -6.93 3.49
N VAL A 80 -2.55 -7.60 4.62
CA VAL A 80 -2.77 -9.04 4.72
C VAL A 80 -3.83 -9.37 5.77
N ALA A 81 -4.50 -10.50 5.60
CA ALA A 81 -5.35 -11.07 6.63
C ALA A 81 -4.49 -11.37 7.88
N LEU A 82 -5.11 -11.37 9.06
CA LEU A 82 -4.37 -11.56 10.32
C LEU A 82 -3.64 -12.91 10.37
N ASP A 83 -4.19 -13.94 9.72
CA ASP A 83 -3.55 -15.25 9.63
C ASP A 83 -2.53 -15.34 8.48
N GLU A 84 -2.31 -14.25 7.77
CA GLU A 84 -1.39 -14.15 6.62
C GLU A 84 -1.76 -15.04 5.42
N SER A 85 -2.99 -15.56 5.40
CA SER A 85 -3.43 -16.48 4.33
C SER A 85 -3.64 -15.78 2.99
N ARG A 86 -3.94 -14.47 3.00
CA ARG A 86 -4.32 -13.74 1.79
C ARG A 86 -3.80 -12.32 1.81
N VAL A 87 -3.48 -11.79 0.62
CA VAL A 87 -3.29 -10.37 0.41
C VAL A 87 -4.67 -9.73 0.17
N LEU A 88 -4.99 -8.72 0.95
CA LEU A 88 -6.26 -8.00 0.86
C LEU A 88 -6.15 -6.73 0.04
N GLY A 89 -4.96 -6.15 -0.04
CA GLY A 89 -4.72 -4.90 -0.75
C GLY A 89 -3.28 -4.45 -0.61
N CYS A 90 -3.05 -3.19 -0.94
CA CYS A 90 -1.73 -2.58 -0.84
C CYS A 90 -1.84 -1.08 -0.59
N VAL A 91 -0.85 -0.53 0.10
CA VAL A 91 -0.73 0.90 0.37
C VAL A 91 0.65 1.34 -0.11
N TYR A 92 0.68 2.42 -0.90
CA TYR A 92 1.93 2.98 -1.43
C TYR A 92 2.10 4.41 -0.97
N LEU A 93 3.29 4.72 -0.49
CA LEU A 93 3.71 6.09 -0.15
C LEU A 93 4.79 6.50 -1.14
N TYR A 94 4.45 7.46 -2.01
CA TYR A 94 5.32 7.91 -3.09
C TYR A 94 5.74 9.36 -2.93
N PRO A 95 6.84 9.77 -3.55
CA PRO A 95 7.17 11.19 -3.67
C PRO A 95 6.07 11.95 -4.40
N SER A 96 5.89 13.21 -4.03
CA SER A 96 4.92 14.11 -4.65
C SER A 96 5.58 15.42 -5.02
N ASN A 97 5.12 16.05 -6.11
CA ASN A 97 5.59 17.37 -6.51
C ASN A 97 4.79 18.49 -5.83
N THR A 98 3.68 18.17 -5.18
CA THR A 98 2.76 19.15 -4.61
C THR A 98 2.54 19.00 -3.10
N HIS A 99 2.83 17.82 -2.56
CA HIS A 99 2.64 17.49 -1.15
C HIS A 99 3.88 16.76 -0.63
N ASP A 100 3.94 16.54 0.67
CA ASP A 100 5.06 15.80 1.26
C ASP A 100 5.05 14.33 0.86
N VAL A 101 3.88 13.78 0.58
CA VAL A 101 3.71 12.38 0.16
C VAL A 101 2.46 12.25 -0.70
N ARG A 102 2.51 11.33 -1.67
CA ARG A 102 1.35 10.89 -2.44
C ARG A 102 0.99 9.49 -1.98
N VAL A 103 -0.26 9.29 -1.62
CA VAL A 103 -0.74 8.02 -1.06
C VAL A 103 -1.67 7.36 -2.06
N GLU A 104 -1.37 6.11 -2.39
CA GLU A 104 -2.22 5.28 -3.22
C GLU A 104 -2.54 4.00 -2.46
N MET A 105 -3.74 3.49 -2.62
CA MET A 105 -4.12 2.23 -1.99
C MET A 105 -5.21 1.56 -2.80
N TRP A 106 -5.25 0.25 -2.73
CA TRP A 106 -6.29 -0.55 -3.36
C TRP A 106 -6.60 -1.75 -2.48
N VAL A 107 -7.82 -2.28 -2.65
CA VAL A 107 -8.22 -3.55 -2.06
C VAL A 107 -8.78 -4.46 -3.15
N ARG A 108 -8.75 -5.76 -2.88
CA ARG A 108 -9.38 -6.73 -3.76
C ARG A 108 -10.90 -6.68 -3.57
N ARG A 109 -11.65 -7.16 -4.58
CA ARG A 109 -13.11 -7.06 -4.60
C ARG A 109 -13.76 -7.60 -3.33
N GLU A 110 -13.39 -8.79 -2.90
CA GLU A 110 -14.02 -9.40 -1.72
C GLU A 110 -13.81 -8.55 -0.47
N ALA A 111 -12.63 -7.97 -0.33
CA ALA A 111 -12.33 -7.08 0.80
C ALA A 111 -13.15 -5.79 0.71
N TRP A 112 -13.32 -5.25 -0.50
CA TRP A 112 -14.15 -4.08 -0.71
C TRP A 112 -15.61 -4.37 -0.34
N GLU A 113 -16.13 -5.53 -0.76
CA GLU A 113 -17.48 -5.97 -0.43
C GLU A 113 -17.69 -6.13 1.09
N ASP A 114 -16.63 -6.51 1.80
CA ASP A 114 -16.63 -6.60 3.27
C ASP A 114 -16.46 -5.24 3.97
N GLY A 115 -16.41 -4.15 3.21
CA GLY A 115 -16.29 -2.80 3.77
C GLY A 115 -14.88 -2.41 4.17
N LEU A 116 -13.85 -3.11 3.67
CA LEU A 116 -12.48 -2.86 4.11
C LEU A 116 -11.92 -1.54 3.60
N ASP A 117 -12.30 -1.09 2.41
CA ASP A 117 -11.68 0.09 1.81
C ASP A 117 -11.78 1.35 2.70
N PRO A 118 -12.97 1.77 3.17
CA PRO A 118 -13.04 2.94 4.03
C PRO A 118 -12.34 2.75 5.38
N VAL A 119 -12.29 1.54 5.89
CA VAL A 119 -11.57 1.24 7.15
C VAL A 119 -10.07 1.37 6.93
N LEU A 120 -9.57 0.84 5.82
CA LEU A 120 -8.15 0.96 5.45
C LEU A 120 -7.79 2.43 5.26
N GLU A 121 -8.59 3.19 4.52
CA GLU A 121 -8.32 4.60 4.29
C GLU A 121 -8.25 5.38 5.59
N ALA A 122 -9.23 5.21 6.48
CA ALA A 122 -9.24 5.90 7.78
C ALA A 122 -8.02 5.53 8.62
N THR A 123 -7.64 4.26 8.60
CA THR A 123 -6.48 3.76 9.34
C THR A 123 -5.19 4.38 8.82
N VAL A 124 -5.02 4.42 7.50
CA VAL A 124 -3.82 4.99 6.86
C VAL A 124 -3.74 6.49 7.13
N ARG A 125 -4.85 7.24 6.97
CA ARG A 125 -4.85 8.69 7.24
C ARG A 125 -4.42 9.00 8.67
N SER A 126 -4.99 8.28 9.62
CA SER A 126 -4.65 8.45 11.03
C SER A 126 -3.19 8.09 11.32
N TRP A 127 -2.71 7.00 10.72
CA TRP A 127 -1.34 6.52 10.87
C TRP A 127 -0.32 7.53 10.37
N LEU A 128 -0.56 8.07 9.15
CA LEU A 128 0.36 9.06 8.57
C LEU A 128 0.37 10.35 9.37
N GLU A 129 -0.78 10.79 9.84
CA GLU A 129 -0.88 12.03 10.63
C GLU A 129 -0.16 11.92 11.97
N ARG A 130 -0.28 10.77 12.64
CA ARG A 130 0.25 10.59 14.01
C ARG A 130 1.69 10.11 14.05
N GLU A 131 2.13 9.32 13.07
CA GLU A 131 3.39 8.59 13.21
C GLU A 131 4.42 8.86 12.12
N TRP A 132 4.07 9.61 11.08
CA TRP A 132 4.97 9.92 9.99
C TRP A 132 5.29 11.41 9.92
N PRO A 133 6.46 11.79 9.36
CA PRO A 133 6.89 13.19 9.36
C PRO A 133 6.34 13.99 8.17
N PHE A 134 5.08 13.77 7.78
CA PHE A 134 4.45 14.45 6.66
C PHE A 134 3.48 15.51 7.16
N ALA A 135 3.67 16.75 6.71
CA ALA A 135 2.75 17.84 6.98
C ALA A 135 1.57 17.84 6.02
N SER A 136 1.74 17.28 4.82
CA SER A 136 0.68 17.22 3.81
C SER A 136 0.74 15.90 3.05
N ALA A 137 -0.44 15.39 2.67
CA ALA A 137 -0.56 14.15 1.92
C ALA A 137 -1.61 14.30 0.82
N ASP A 138 -1.29 13.78 -0.36
CA ASP A 138 -2.19 13.77 -1.51
C ASP A 138 -2.79 12.37 -1.65
N TYR A 139 -4.10 12.27 -1.42
CA TYR A 139 -4.85 11.00 -1.52
C TYR A 139 -5.55 10.85 -2.87
N GLY A 140 -5.27 11.73 -3.83
CA GLY A 140 -5.83 11.64 -5.18
C GLY A 140 -7.35 11.73 -5.19
N ALA A 141 -7.99 10.82 -5.91
CA ALA A 141 -9.44 10.80 -6.08
C ALA A 141 -10.22 10.59 -4.78
N ARG A 142 -9.56 10.13 -3.73
CA ARG A 142 -10.20 9.95 -2.41
C ARG A 142 -10.45 11.27 -1.68
N GLY A 143 -9.85 12.36 -2.16
CA GLY A 143 -9.96 13.68 -1.54
C GLY A 143 -9.03 13.86 -0.34
N ASN A 144 -8.99 15.06 0.13
CA ASN A 144 -8.10 15.44 1.24
C ASN A 144 -8.80 15.41 2.60
#